data_760e41bf0c6aa46b773548981735024a
#
_entry.id   760e41bf0c6aa46b773548981735024a
#
_cell.length_a   1.000
_cell.length_b   1.000
_cell.length_c   1.000
_cell.angle_alpha   90.00
_cell.angle_beta   90.00
_cell.angle_gamma   90.00
#
_symmetry.space_group_name_H-M   'P 1'
#
loop_
_entity.id
_entity.type
_entity.pdbx_description
1 polymer ?
#
loop_
_entity_poly.entity_id
_entity_poly.type
_entity_poly.pdbx_seq_one_letter_code
_entity_poly.pdbx_strand_id
1 'polypeptide(L)'
;MMAQYVEIKAVNPDCLLFYRMGDFYELFFDDAEIASRALGIVLTKRGKHQGADIPMCGVPIDRADDYLQRLIGLGHRVAVCEQTEDPAEARKRGAKSVVRREVVRLVTPGTITEERLLEPGRANILLALARTPASDEAFLYGLAA
;
A
#
# COMPACT_ATOMS: atom_id res chain seq x y z
N MET A 1 -8.16 -14.34 -6.70
CA MET A 1 -7.06 -13.49 -6.17
C MET A 1 -6.83 -12.28 -7.05
N MET A 2 -6.44 -12.39 -8.33
CA MET A 2 -6.19 -11.21 -9.18
C MET A 2 -7.41 -10.30 -9.35
N ALA A 3 -8.62 -10.84 -9.47
CA ALA A 3 -9.84 -10.02 -9.50
C ALA A 3 -9.96 -9.13 -8.25
N GLN A 4 -9.79 -9.71 -7.05
CA GLN A 4 -9.80 -8.94 -5.79
C GLN A 4 -8.70 -7.87 -5.74
N TYR A 5 -7.49 -8.18 -6.24
CA TYR A 5 -6.40 -7.19 -6.33
C TYR A 5 -6.80 -6.01 -7.22
N VAL A 6 -7.32 -6.30 -8.42
CA VAL A 6 -7.72 -5.26 -9.39
C VAL A 6 -8.85 -4.39 -8.84
N GLU A 7 -9.84 -4.99 -8.16
CA GLU A 7 -10.93 -4.26 -7.52
C GLU A 7 -10.42 -3.29 -6.43
N ILE A 8 -9.52 -3.78 -5.55
CA ILE A 8 -8.94 -2.95 -4.49
C ILE A 8 -8.05 -1.84 -5.09
N LYS A 9 -7.26 -2.16 -6.12
CA LYS A 9 -6.43 -1.17 -6.80
C LYS A 9 -7.25 -0.10 -7.49
N ALA A 10 -8.39 -0.45 -8.08
CA ALA A 10 -9.27 0.49 -8.77
C ALA A 10 -9.80 1.61 -7.85
N VAL A 11 -10.00 1.34 -6.57
CA VAL A 11 -10.42 2.35 -5.58
C VAL A 11 -9.25 3.05 -4.88
N ASN A 12 -8.01 2.63 -5.16
CA ASN A 12 -6.78 3.22 -4.64
C ASN A 12 -5.76 3.45 -5.78
N PRO A 13 -6.14 4.14 -6.89
CA PRO A 13 -5.34 4.20 -8.11
C PRO A 13 -3.97 4.87 -7.91
N ASP A 14 -3.90 5.87 -7.02
CA ASP A 14 -2.71 6.69 -6.79
C ASP A 14 -1.76 6.11 -5.73
N CYS A 15 -2.08 4.93 -5.18
CA CYS A 15 -1.28 4.29 -4.14
C CYS A 15 -0.60 3.04 -4.69
N LEU A 16 0.65 2.80 -4.30
CA LEU A 16 1.27 1.48 -4.42
C LEU A 16 0.54 0.53 -3.47
N LEU A 17 0.03 -0.59 -3.97
CA LEU A 17 -0.77 -1.51 -3.18
C LEU A 17 0.12 -2.61 -2.57
N PHE A 18 0.38 -2.52 -1.26
CA PHE A 18 0.98 -3.59 -0.47
C PHE A 18 -0.09 -4.64 -0.18
N TYR A 19 -0.13 -5.68 -0.99
CA TYR A 19 -1.17 -6.71 -0.95
C TYR A 19 -0.69 -7.94 -0.17
N ARG A 20 -1.26 -8.20 1.00
CA ARG A 20 -0.85 -9.29 1.90
C ARG A 20 -1.01 -10.66 1.28
N MET A 21 0.10 -11.40 1.18
CA MET A 21 0.17 -12.77 0.68
C MET A 21 1.08 -13.62 1.59
N GLY A 22 0.47 -14.28 2.59
CA GLY A 22 1.24 -15.02 3.59
C GLY A 22 2.18 -14.10 4.37
N ASP A 23 3.49 -14.34 4.31
CA ASP A 23 4.52 -13.57 5.02
C ASP A 23 5.11 -12.43 4.19
N PHE A 24 4.45 -12.08 3.08
CA PHE A 24 4.87 -10.99 2.20
C PHE A 24 3.74 -10.00 1.94
N TYR A 25 4.13 -8.76 1.61
CA TYR A 25 3.32 -7.88 0.81
C TYR A 25 3.79 -7.97 -0.63
N GLU A 26 2.91 -8.40 -1.51
CA GLU A 26 3.20 -8.51 -2.95
C GLU A 26 2.59 -7.32 -3.69
N LEU A 27 3.33 -6.82 -4.67
CA LEU A 27 2.88 -5.78 -5.59
C LEU A 27 2.84 -6.38 -7.00
N PHE A 28 1.89 -5.94 -7.81
CA PHE A 28 1.68 -6.46 -9.15
C PHE A 28 1.58 -5.34 -10.18
N PHE A 29 1.75 -5.68 -11.45
CA PHE A 29 1.64 -4.76 -12.60
C PHE A 29 2.57 -3.57 -12.45
N ASP A 30 2.09 -2.37 -12.77
CA ASP A 30 2.86 -1.11 -12.70
C ASP A 30 3.40 -0.84 -11.30
N ASP A 31 2.63 -1.18 -10.25
CA ASP A 31 3.07 -1.02 -8.86
C ASP A 31 4.34 -1.84 -8.57
N ALA A 32 4.43 -3.04 -9.14
CA ALA A 32 5.62 -3.89 -8.98
C ALA A 32 6.84 -3.29 -9.67
N GLU A 33 6.66 -2.73 -10.87
CA GLU A 33 7.75 -2.09 -11.62
C GLU A 33 8.25 -0.84 -10.91
N ILE A 34 7.32 0.00 -10.41
CA ILE A 34 7.65 1.21 -9.67
C ILE A 34 8.38 0.85 -8.37
N ALA A 35 7.82 -0.05 -7.57
CA ALA A 35 8.40 -0.43 -6.28
C ALA A 35 9.75 -1.14 -6.44
N SER A 36 9.87 -2.05 -7.40
CA SER A 36 11.14 -2.73 -7.69
C SER A 36 12.25 -1.73 -7.99
N ARG A 37 11.97 -0.74 -8.83
CA ARG A 37 12.91 0.31 -9.21
C ARG A 37 13.26 1.24 -8.04
N ALA A 38 12.24 1.67 -7.28
CA ALA A 38 12.41 2.58 -6.15
C ALA A 38 13.16 1.94 -4.97
N LEU A 39 12.93 0.65 -4.73
CA LEU A 39 13.49 -0.07 -3.59
C LEU A 39 14.76 -0.87 -3.93
N GLY A 40 15.05 -1.09 -5.22
CA GLY A 40 16.14 -1.94 -5.67
C GLY A 40 15.89 -3.44 -5.36
N ILE A 41 14.62 -3.88 -5.37
CA ILE A 41 14.24 -5.28 -5.14
C ILE A 41 13.95 -5.99 -6.45
N VAL A 42 14.01 -7.32 -6.43
CA VAL A 42 13.86 -8.15 -7.62
C VAL A 42 12.45 -8.04 -8.18
N LEU A 43 12.34 -7.71 -9.47
CA LEU A 43 11.12 -7.84 -10.25
C LEU A 43 11.07 -9.26 -10.83
N THR A 44 9.99 -9.97 -10.57
CA THR A 44 9.72 -11.31 -11.07
C THR A 44 8.37 -11.36 -11.78
N LYS A 45 7.87 -12.56 -12.07
CA LYS A 45 6.60 -12.76 -12.75
C LYS A 45 5.74 -13.77 -12.00
N ARG A 46 4.43 -13.54 -11.96
CA ARG A 46 3.48 -14.44 -11.31
C ARG A 46 2.27 -14.73 -12.20
N GLY A 47 2.39 -15.79 -12.99
CA GLY A 47 1.31 -16.21 -13.88
C GLY A 47 1.06 -15.23 -15.02
N LYS A 48 -0.12 -15.36 -15.63
CA LYS A 48 -0.54 -14.54 -16.78
C LYS A 48 -1.89 -13.87 -16.53
N HIS A 49 -2.04 -12.67 -17.04
CA HIS A 49 -3.31 -11.94 -17.13
C HIS A 49 -3.51 -11.47 -18.56
N GLN A 50 -4.64 -11.82 -19.18
CA GLN A 50 -4.95 -11.49 -20.59
C GLN A 50 -3.81 -11.88 -21.58
N GLY A 51 -3.14 -13.02 -21.33
CA GLY A 51 -2.07 -13.52 -22.17
C GLY A 51 -0.67 -12.96 -21.88
N ALA A 52 -0.54 -11.88 -21.13
CA ALA A 52 0.72 -11.29 -20.73
C ALA A 52 1.17 -11.77 -19.34
N ASP A 53 2.48 -11.85 -19.11
CA ASP A 53 3.05 -12.13 -17.80
C ASP A 53 2.72 -11.00 -16.83
N ILE A 54 2.39 -11.35 -15.59
CA ILE A 54 2.12 -10.37 -14.53
C ILE A 54 3.45 -10.03 -13.83
N PRO A 55 3.98 -8.80 -13.97
CA PRO A 55 5.11 -8.36 -13.17
C PRO A 55 4.76 -8.41 -11.68
N MET A 56 5.69 -8.85 -10.85
CA MET A 56 5.51 -8.94 -9.41
C MET A 56 6.82 -8.67 -8.66
N CYS A 57 6.73 -7.98 -7.55
CA CYS A 57 7.76 -7.94 -6.53
C CYS A 57 7.12 -8.11 -5.15
N GLY A 58 7.93 -8.40 -4.14
CA GLY A 58 7.42 -8.60 -2.79
C GLY A 58 8.41 -8.14 -1.73
N VAL A 59 7.86 -7.69 -0.60
CA VAL A 59 8.62 -7.31 0.58
C VAL A 59 8.18 -8.18 1.77
N PRO A 60 9.13 -8.71 2.56
CA PRO A 60 8.80 -9.45 3.77
C PRO A 60 8.06 -8.54 4.78
N ILE A 61 7.12 -9.12 5.54
CA ILE A 61 6.32 -8.37 6.51
C ILE A 61 7.18 -7.80 7.62
N ASP A 62 8.11 -8.58 8.13
CA ASP A 62 9.02 -8.20 9.21
C ASP A 62 9.91 -7.01 8.85
N ARG A 63 10.04 -6.69 7.55
CA ARG A 63 10.80 -5.56 7.04
C ARG A 63 9.94 -4.52 6.31
N ALA A 64 8.63 -4.67 6.35
CA ALA A 64 7.72 -3.82 5.58
C ALA A 64 7.85 -2.33 5.95
N ASP A 65 8.10 -2.02 7.22
CA ASP A 65 8.25 -0.63 7.68
C ASP A 65 9.48 0.06 7.04
N ASP A 66 10.61 -0.63 6.91
CA ASP A 66 11.81 -0.09 6.25
C ASP A 66 11.52 0.27 4.79
N TYR A 67 10.78 -0.60 4.11
CA TYR A 67 10.38 -0.37 2.72
C TYR A 67 9.33 0.72 2.58
N LEU A 68 8.37 0.78 3.51
CA LEU A 68 7.37 1.86 3.58
C LEU A 68 8.07 3.21 3.76
N GLN A 69 8.98 3.34 4.73
CA GLN A 69 9.72 4.57 4.97
C GLN A 69 10.46 5.04 3.71
N ARG A 70 11.12 4.12 3.01
CA ARG A 70 11.83 4.46 1.76
C ARG A 70 10.89 4.93 0.65
N LEU A 71 9.76 4.25 0.45
CA LEU A 71 8.76 4.64 -0.56
C LEU A 71 8.14 6.00 -0.23
N ILE A 72 7.79 6.24 1.03
CA ILE A 72 7.22 7.50 1.48
C ILE A 72 8.25 8.64 1.35
N GLY A 73 9.51 8.39 1.71
CA GLY A 73 10.61 9.34 1.53
C GLY A 73 10.86 9.72 0.06
N LEU A 74 10.53 8.84 -0.87
CA LEU A 74 10.55 9.09 -2.32
C LEU A 74 9.26 9.75 -2.85
N GLY A 75 8.31 10.06 -1.98
CA GLY A 75 7.06 10.74 -2.34
C GLY A 75 5.93 9.81 -2.78
N HIS A 76 6.10 8.49 -2.70
CA HIS A 76 5.04 7.55 -3.03
C HIS A 76 4.00 7.47 -1.91
N ARG A 77 2.76 7.13 -2.30
CA ARG A 77 1.66 6.80 -1.40
C ARG A 77 1.48 5.29 -1.39
N VAL A 78 1.21 4.71 -0.24
CA VAL A 78 1.06 3.25 -0.11
C VAL A 78 -0.26 2.91 0.57
N ALA A 79 -1.03 2.02 -0.04
CA ALA A 79 -2.19 1.38 0.55
C ALA A 79 -1.78 0.02 1.10
N VAL A 80 -1.91 -0.19 2.40
CA VAL A 80 -1.61 -1.47 3.06
C VAL A 80 -2.89 -2.28 3.13
N CYS A 81 -2.89 -3.42 2.46
CA CYS A 81 -4.01 -4.33 2.33
C CYS A 81 -3.74 -5.62 3.09
N GLU A 82 -4.50 -5.86 4.15
CA GLU A 82 -4.36 -7.02 5.03
C GLU A 82 -5.41 -8.09 4.74
N GLN A 83 -5.09 -9.32 5.16
CA GLN A 83 -6.05 -10.40 5.25
C GLN A 83 -6.95 -10.13 6.45
N THR A 84 -8.25 -9.92 6.20
CA THR A 84 -9.27 -9.64 7.23
C THR A 84 -10.09 -10.89 7.59
N GLU A 85 -9.68 -12.04 7.07
CA GLU A 85 -10.32 -13.32 7.29
C GLU A 85 -9.29 -14.42 7.52
N ASP A 86 -9.61 -15.36 8.41
CA ASP A 86 -8.81 -16.58 8.60
C ASP A 86 -8.85 -17.43 7.31
N PRO A 87 -7.70 -17.88 6.78
CA PRO A 87 -7.65 -18.79 5.64
C PRO A 87 -8.44 -20.08 5.84
N ALA A 88 -8.61 -20.56 7.09
CA ALA A 88 -9.42 -21.72 7.39
C ALA A 88 -10.91 -21.45 7.18
N GLU A 89 -11.39 -20.25 7.51
CA GLU A 89 -12.77 -19.84 7.26
C GLU A 89 -13.04 -19.68 5.75
N ALA A 90 -12.07 -19.10 5.02
CA ALA A 90 -12.20 -19.02 3.58
C ALA A 90 -12.34 -20.41 2.92
N ARG A 91 -11.59 -21.40 3.38
CA ARG A 91 -11.67 -22.78 2.87
C ARG A 91 -13.03 -23.45 3.10
N LYS A 92 -13.76 -23.09 4.16
CA LYS A 92 -15.12 -23.60 4.43
C LYS A 92 -16.12 -23.18 3.34
N ARG A 93 -15.89 -22.06 2.65
CA ARG A 93 -16.73 -21.62 1.52
C ARG A 93 -16.45 -22.35 0.21
N GLY A 94 -15.42 -23.19 0.18
CA GLY A 94 -15.05 -24.02 -0.98
C GLY A 94 -13.55 -23.91 -1.33
N ALA A 95 -13.04 -24.93 -2.00
CA ALA A 95 -11.60 -25.06 -2.31
C ALA A 95 -11.05 -23.93 -3.19
N LYS A 96 -11.90 -23.20 -3.91
CA LYS A 96 -11.52 -22.07 -4.79
C LYS A 96 -11.77 -20.71 -4.16
N SER A 97 -12.24 -20.64 -2.91
CA SER A 97 -12.53 -19.36 -2.28
C SER A 97 -11.23 -18.60 -1.99
N VAL A 98 -11.30 -17.28 -2.17
CA VAL A 98 -10.17 -16.39 -1.93
C VAL A 98 -10.34 -15.77 -0.54
N VAL A 99 -9.28 -15.75 0.24
CA VAL A 99 -9.23 -15.06 1.54
C VAL A 99 -9.56 -13.58 1.34
N ARG A 100 -10.46 -13.05 2.14
CA ARG A 100 -10.86 -11.64 2.09
C ARG A 100 -9.69 -10.74 2.49
N ARG A 101 -9.54 -9.65 1.77
CA ARG A 101 -8.53 -8.62 2.02
C ARG A 101 -9.15 -7.24 1.88
N GLU A 102 -8.68 -6.34 2.71
CA GLU A 102 -9.17 -4.95 2.72
C GLU A 102 -8.00 -4.01 2.97
N VAL A 103 -8.08 -2.79 2.45
CA VAL A 103 -7.13 -1.74 2.79
C VAL A 103 -7.43 -1.27 4.20
N VAL A 104 -6.48 -1.51 5.09
CA VAL A 104 -6.59 -1.13 6.51
C VAL A 104 -5.88 0.17 6.83
N ARG A 105 -4.99 0.62 5.94
CA ARG A 105 -4.16 1.79 6.17
C ARG A 105 -3.72 2.44 4.86
N LEU A 106 -3.78 3.78 4.81
CA LEU A 106 -3.16 4.59 3.78
C LEU A 106 -1.98 5.34 4.39
N VAL A 107 -0.79 5.15 3.81
CA VAL A 107 0.43 5.83 4.24
C VAL A 107 0.83 6.81 3.15
N THR A 108 0.91 8.07 3.52
CA THR A 108 1.35 9.14 2.62
C THR A 108 2.39 10.00 3.34
N PRO A 109 3.21 10.79 2.61
CA PRO A 109 4.23 11.62 3.26
C PRO A 109 3.71 12.53 4.37
N GLY A 110 2.45 13.02 4.25
CA GLY A 110 1.84 13.92 5.24
C GLY A 110 1.00 13.22 6.32
N THR A 111 0.75 11.91 6.21
CA THR A 111 -0.16 11.18 7.14
C THR A 111 0.55 10.08 7.93
N ILE A 112 1.86 10.16 8.06
CA ILE A 112 2.65 9.23 8.89
C ILE A 112 2.34 9.53 10.36
N THR A 113 1.87 8.53 11.10
CA THR A 113 1.57 8.62 12.53
C THR A 113 2.51 7.79 13.39
N GLU A 114 3.22 6.85 12.78
CA GLU A 114 4.16 5.99 13.49
C GLU A 114 5.52 6.68 13.65
N GLU A 115 5.94 6.85 14.90
CA GLU A 115 7.22 7.47 15.25
C GLU A 115 8.41 6.85 14.50
N ARG A 116 8.41 5.52 14.32
CA ARG A 116 9.46 4.78 13.60
C ARG A 116 9.56 5.09 12.11
N LEU A 117 8.53 5.68 11.50
CA LEU A 117 8.51 6.09 10.09
C LEU A 117 8.84 7.57 9.92
N LEU A 118 8.92 8.33 11.03
CA LEU A 118 9.26 9.74 11.02
C LEU A 118 10.78 9.93 11.09
N GLU A 119 11.29 10.94 10.39
CA GLU A 119 12.69 11.33 10.50
C GLU A 119 12.87 12.22 11.73
N PRO A 120 13.73 11.85 12.71
CA PRO A 120 13.99 12.69 13.87
C PRO A 120 14.47 14.09 13.47
N GLY A 121 13.88 15.11 14.08
CA GLY A 121 14.25 16.51 13.83
C GLY A 121 13.70 17.12 12.54
N ARG A 122 12.89 16.39 11.77
CA ARG A 122 12.21 16.89 10.57
C ARG A 122 10.71 17.02 10.81
N ALA A 123 10.16 18.20 10.57
CA ALA A 123 8.72 18.40 10.65
C ALA A 123 7.99 17.62 9.56
N ASN A 124 7.00 16.82 9.94
CA ASN A 124 6.08 16.18 9.02
C ASN A 124 4.77 16.96 9.01
N ILE A 125 4.44 17.57 7.89
CA ILE A 125 3.34 18.53 7.79
C ILE A 125 2.25 18.00 6.87
N LEU A 126 1.00 17.95 7.37
CA LEU A 126 -0.19 17.73 6.58
C LEU A 126 -0.89 19.07 6.34
N LEU A 127 -1.03 19.45 5.07
CA LEU A 127 -1.84 20.57 4.65
C LEU A 127 -3.21 20.09 4.19
N ALA A 128 -4.27 20.54 4.83
CA ALA A 128 -5.64 20.31 4.41
C ALA A 128 -6.28 21.63 3.96
N LEU A 129 -6.87 21.64 2.77
CA LEU A 129 -7.61 22.78 2.23
C LEU A 129 -9.08 22.38 2.13
N ALA A 130 -9.95 23.21 2.70
CA ALA A 130 -11.39 23.04 2.60
C ALA A 130 -12.04 24.33 2.08
N ARG A 131 -12.99 24.20 1.17
CA ARG A 131 -13.82 25.29 0.69
C ARG A 131 -15.18 25.19 1.35
N THR A 132 -15.57 26.23 2.09
CA THR A 132 -16.91 26.34 2.66
C THR A 132 -17.74 27.34 1.86
N PRO A 133 -19.10 27.31 1.93
CA PRO A 133 -19.94 28.30 1.24
C PRO A 133 -19.68 29.77 1.64
N ALA A 134 -19.03 29.99 2.80
CA ALA A 134 -18.77 31.31 3.37
C ALA A 134 -17.31 31.77 3.28
N SER A 135 -16.35 30.86 3.17
CA SER A 135 -14.92 31.18 3.15
C SER A 135 -14.07 30.05 2.60
N ASP A 136 -12.89 30.39 2.10
CA ASP A 136 -11.83 29.41 1.82
C ASP A 136 -10.97 29.30 3.09
N GLU A 137 -10.94 28.11 3.71
CA GLU A 137 -10.17 27.85 4.92
C GLU A 137 -9.04 26.87 4.62
N ALA A 138 -7.84 27.19 5.08
CA ALA A 138 -6.68 26.33 5.01
C ALA A 138 -6.25 25.92 6.42
N PHE A 139 -6.09 24.60 6.64
CA PHE A 139 -5.65 24.04 7.92
C PHE A 139 -4.28 23.39 7.73
N LEU A 140 -3.32 23.84 8.52
CA LEU A 140 -1.98 23.24 8.59
C LEU A 140 -1.87 22.42 9.86
N TYR A 141 -1.69 21.11 9.72
CA TYR A 141 -1.42 20.20 10.83
C TYR A 141 0.05 19.78 10.80
N GLY A 142 0.79 20.15 11.85
CA GLY A 142 2.16 19.67 12.06
C GLY A 142 2.15 18.55 13.08
N LEU A 143 2.70 17.39 12.70
CA LEU A 143 3.10 16.35 13.63
C LEU A 143 4.58 16.60 13.95
N ALA A 144 4.86 17.08 15.15
CA ALA A 144 6.23 17.15 15.65
C ALA A 144 6.60 15.80 16.26
N ALA A 145 7.67 15.21 15.82
CA ALA A 145 8.30 14.06 16.47
C ALA A 145 9.17 14.54 17.63
#